data_0dc35e5985ab141bdaba07f0da84a729
#
_entry.id   0dc35e5985ab141bdaba07f0da84a729
#
_cell.length_a   1.000
_cell.length_b   1.000
_cell.length_c   1.000
_cell.angle_alpha   90.00
_cell.angle_beta   90.00
_cell.angle_gamma   90.00
#
_symmetry.space_group_name_H-M   'P 1'
#
loop_
_entity.id
_entity.type
_entity.pdbx_description
1 polymer ?
#
loop_
_entity_poly.entity_id
_entity_poly.type
_entity_poly.pdbx_seq_one_letter_code
_entity_poly.pdbx_strand_id
1 'polypeptide(L)'
;ISLAQWSFHRTFRSGETSPYDFAKMAHELGFEGLEYVSQLYPDVTKSSDKPLAIQNFVTKNNMLSAEYKMQNVLIMIDEEGDLSSSNEESRLTSIENHKLWIKAAHDMKCSSVRLNLYGEKDPEKWIENSIKSLATLSDYAAPLNINVIVENHGRITSNVPLLMQAINGSQKSNCGTLPDFGNFCLAEEGYGSIFNGAC
;
A
#
# COMPACT_ATOMS: atom_id res chain seq x y z
N ILE A 1 11.55 -14.25 6.29
CA ILE A 1 10.28 -13.67 6.79
C ILE A 1 10.44 -12.16 6.81
N SER A 2 9.42 -11.40 6.35
CA SER A 2 9.38 -9.94 6.36
C SER A 2 8.63 -9.38 7.59
N LEU A 3 8.92 -8.12 7.92
CA LEU A 3 8.26 -7.36 8.97
C LEU A 3 7.58 -6.14 8.35
N ALA A 4 6.33 -5.89 8.70
CA ALA A 4 5.62 -4.68 8.34
C ALA A 4 6.03 -3.52 9.26
N GLN A 5 6.46 -2.40 8.68
CA GLN A 5 6.86 -1.20 9.42
C GLN A 5 5.75 -0.65 10.32
N TRP A 6 4.49 -0.96 9.98
CA TRP A 6 3.34 -0.62 10.81
C TRP A 6 3.43 -1.19 12.23
N SER A 7 4.15 -2.30 12.44
CA SER A 7 4.38 -2.87 13.77
C SER A 7 5.00 -1.89 14.75
N PHE A 8 5.74 -0.90 14.25
CA PHE A 8 6.39 0.15 15.03
C PHE A 8 5.72 1.54 14.89
N HIS A 9 4.52 1.63 14.28
CA HIS A 9 3.89 2.91 13.97
C HIS A 9 3.75 3.85 15.19
N ARG A 10 3.53 3.31 16.39
CA ARG A 10 3.41 4.11 17.63
C ARG A 10 4.74 4.74 18.01
N THR A 11 5.83 3.97 17.97
CA THR A 11 7.20 4.39 18.29
C THR A 11 7.69 5.48 17.32
N PHE A 12 7.40 5.33 16.02
CA PHE A 12 7.74 6.36 15.03
C PHE A 12 6.89 7.63 15.18
N ARG A 13 5.59 7.49 15.44
CA ARG A 13 4.69 8.64 15.64
C ARG A 13 4.95 9.41 16.92
N SER A 14 5.45 8.76 17.97
CA SER A 14 5.87 9.42 19.21
C SER A 14 7.18 10.18 19.05
N GLY A 15 7.94 9.93 17.99
CA GLY A 15 9.28 10.50 17.79
C GLY A 15 10.38 9.83 18.63
N GLU A 16 10.08 8.70 19.27
CA GLU A 16 11.03 7.93 20.05
C GLU A 16 12.17 7.38 19.18
N THR A 17 11.86 6.95 17.96
CA THR A 17 12.81 6.55 16.94
C THR A 17 12.42 7.12 15.57
N SER A 18 13.36 7.14 14.63
CA SER A 18 13.10 7.54 13.25
C SER A 18 12.51 6.37 12.45
N PRO A 19 11.58 6.60 11.50
CA PRO A 19 11.17 5.55 10.58
C PRO A 19 12.33 5.01 9.72
N TYR A 20 13.44 5.73 9.63
CA TYR A 20 14.66 5.25 8.99
C TYR A 20 15.47 4.26 9.85
N ASP A 21 15.16 4.10 11.14
CA ASP A 21 15.77 3.05 11.98
C ASP A 21 15.13 1.68 11.74
N PHE A 22 14.12 1.59 10.89
CA PHE A 22 13.34 0.37 10.67
C PHE A 22 14.18 -0.82 10.21
N ALA A 23 15.12 -0.63 9.28
CA ALA A 23 15.98 -1.71 8.80
C ALA A 23 16.84 -2.32 9.93
N LYS A 24 17.41 -1.45 10.79
CA LYS A 24 18.14 -1.88 11.99
C LYS A 24 17.26 -2.66 12.96
N MET A 25 16.11 -2.10 13.30
CA MET A 25 15.17 -2.71 14.26
C MET A 25 14.66 -4.07 13.78
N ALA A 26 14.33 -4.21 12.50
CA ALA A 26 13.90 -5.47 11.91
C ALA A 26 15.04 -6.51 11.92
N HIS A 27 16.27 -6.09 11.60
CA HIS A 27 17.44 -6.95 11.64
C HIS A 27 17.72 -7.47 13.07
N GLU A 28 17.67 -6.59 14.07
CA GLU A 28 17.88 -6.96 15.49
C GLU A 28 16.84 -7.97 16.00
N LEU A 29 15.63 -7.97 15.42
CA LEU A 29 14.58 -8.94 15.71
C LEU A 29 14.67 -10.23 14.87
N GLY A 30 15.66 -10.35 13.97
CA GLY A 30 15.89 -11.56 13.18
C GLY A 30 15.01 -11.67 11.93
N PHE A 31 14.40 -10.57 11.45
CA PHE A 31 13.71 -10.54 10.17
C PHE A 31 14.72 -10.35 9.02
N GLU A 32 14.31 -10.75 7.81
CA GLU A 32 15.13 -10.68 6.59
C GLU A 32 14.55 -9.69 5.56
N GLY A 33 13.25 -9.39 5.64
CA GLY A 33 12.54 -8.55 4.70
C GLY A 33 11.84 -7.35 5.35
N LEU A 34 11.74 -6.26 4.58
CA LEU A 34 11.19 -4.98 5.00
C LEU A 34 9.95 -4.64 4.17
N GLU A 35 8.85 -4.32 4.84
CA GLU A 35 7.62 -3.82 4.26
C GLU A 35 7.38 -2.39 4.76
N TYR A 36 7.63 -1.41 3.91
CA TYR A 36 7.58 0.00 4.24
C TYR A 36 6.15 0.56 4.22
N VAL A 37 5.91 1.62 4.99
CA VAL A 37 4.62 2.33 5.03
C VAL A 37 4.84 3.80 4.70
N SER A 38 4.31 4.29 3.57
CA SER A 38 4.55 5.64 3.05
C SER A 38 4.21 6.76 4.03
N GLN A 39 3.10 6.66 4.74
CA GLN A 39 2.62 7.68 5.68
C GLN A 39 3.50 7.86 6.93
N LEU A 40 4.43 6.95 7.21
CA LEU A 40 5.31 7.04 8.37
C LEU A 40 6.53 7.94 8.15
N TYR A 41 6.70 8.51 6.95
CA TYR A 41 7.82 9.37 6.58
C TYR A 41 7.39 10.84 6.46
N PRO A 42 7.48 11.63 7.55
CA PRO A 42 7.01 13.02 7.55
C PRO A 42 7.78 13.93 6.59
N ASP A 43 9.03 13.62 6.30
CA ASP A 43 9.88 14.31 5.32
C ASP A 43 9.41 14.10 3.88
N VAL A 44 8.62 13.04 3.61
CA VAL A 44 7.95 12.80 2.33
C VAL A 44 6.53 13.37 2.34
N THR A 45 5.73 13.01 3.36
CA THR A 45 4.30 13.37 3.40
C THR A 45 4.06 14.87 3.53
N LYS A 46 4.99 15.63 4.14
CA LYS A 46 4.91 17.09 4.32
C LYS A 46 5.74 17.88 3.30
N SER A 47 6.40 17.20 2.35
CA SER A 47 7.23 17.88 1.36
C SER A 47 6.40 18.65 0.34
N SER A 48 6.85 19.85 0.00
CA SER A 48 6.32 20.62 -1.14
C SER A 48 6.83 20.11 -2.49
N ASP A 49 7.94 19.35 -2.50
CA ASP A 49 8.49 18.64 -3.66
C ASP A 49 8.47 17.14 -3.40
N LYS A 50 7.29 16.55 -3.59
CA LYS A 50 7.07 15.12 -3.32
C LYS A 50 7.97 14.21 -4.18
N PRO A 51 8.17 14.43 -5.49
CA PRO A 51 9.08 13.60 -6.29
C PRO A 51 10.50 13.56 -5.73
N LEU A 52 11.08 14.70 -5.35
CA LEU A 52 12.42 14.76 -4.76
C LEU A 52 12.46 14.09 -3.39
N ALA A 53 11.43 14.29 -2.56
CA ALA A 53 11.36 13.67 -1.25
C ALA A 53 11.28 12.13 -1.34
N ILE A 54 10.52 11.58 -2.30
CA ILE A 54 10.45 10.14 -2.57
C ILE A 54 11.81 9.63 -3.07
N GLN A 55 12.50 10.37 -3.92
CA GLN A 55 13.85 9.98 -4.37
C GLN A 55 14.85 9.89 -3.20
N ASN A 56 14.80 10.84 -2.27
CA ASN A 56 15.61 10.82 -1.05
C ASN A 56 15.24 9.65 -0.15
N PHE A 57 13.94 9.36 0.01
CA PHE A 57 13.44 8.18 0.72
C PHE A 57 14.01 6.88 0.12
N VAL A 58 13.97 6.72 -1.19
CA VAL A 58 14.53 5.56 -1.91
C VAL A 58 16.03 5.42 -1.64
N THR A 59 16.77 6.50 -1.83
CA THR A 59 18.22 6.50 -1.64
C THR A 59 18.61 6.08 -0.22
N LYS A 60 17.94 6.68 0.77
CA LYS A 60 18.24 6.43 2.19
C LYS A 60 17.87 5.02 2.63
N ASN A 61 16.68 4.54 2.25
CA ASN A 61 16.27 3.18 2.62
C ASN A 61 17.07 2.10 1.89
N ASN A 62 17.50 2.32 0.65
CA ASN A 62 18.40 1.40 -0.05
C ASN A 62 19.78 1.30 0.66
N MET A 63 20.32 2.42 1.13
CA MET A 63 21.57 2.39 1.94
C MET A 63 21.37 1.57 3.22
N LEU A 64 20.30 1.86 3.96
CA LEU A 64 20.04 1.20 5.25
C LEU A 64 19.73 -0.29 5.08
N SER A 65 18.92 -0.68 4.09
CA SER A 65 18.66 -2.10 3.83
C SER A 65 19.92 -2.86 3.43
N ALA A 66 20.81 -2.23 2.65
CA ALA A 66 22.11 -2.83 2.30
C ALA A 66 23.04 -2.96 3.50
N GLU A 67 23.11 -1.94 4.36
CA GLU A 67 23.92 -1.95 5.60
C GLU A 67 23.57 -3.13 6.51
N TYR A 68 22.25 -3.35 6.71
CA TYR A 68 21.75 -4.44 7.57
C TYR A 68 21.47 -5.74 6.80
N LYS A 69 21.82 -5.83 5.51
CA LYS A 69 21.61 -7.00 4.64
C LYS A 69 20.15 -7.44 4.59
N MET A 70 19.24 -6.47 4.58
CA MET A 70 17.79 -6.69 4.53
C MET A 70 17.29 -6.63 3.08
N GLN A 71 16.25 -7.39 2.78
CA GLN A 71 15.56 -7.35 1.50
C GLN A 71 14.40 -6.37 1.57
N ASN A 72 14.32 -5.41 0.64
CA ASN A 72 13.11 -4.61 0.44
C ASN A 72 12.05 -5.47 -0.26
N VAL A 73 10.85 -5.58 0.31
CA VAL A 73 9.80 -6.50 -0.17
C VAL A 73 8.62 -5.74 -0.75
N LEU A 74 8.13 -4.73 -0.03
CA LEU A 74 6.86 -4.08 -0.29
C LEU A 74 6.88 -2.61 0.16
N ILE A 75 6.17 -1.74 -0.57
CA ILE A 75 5.76 -0.43 -0.07
C ILE A 75 4.23 -0.42 0.07
N MET A 76 3.74 -0.19 1.28
CA MET A 76 2.33 0.08 1.57
C MET A 76 2.07 1.56 1.32
N ILE A 77 1.22 1.86 0.33
CA ILE A 77 0.91 3.23 -0.07
C ILE A 77 -0.34 3.67 0.67
N ASP A 78 -0.19 4.64 1.57
CA ASP A 78 -1.27 5.23 2.35
C ASP A 78 -1.29 6.75 2.16
N GLU A 79 -2.49 7.35 2.32
CA GLU A 79 -2.72 8.81 2.28
C GLU A 79 -2.37 9.49 0.93
N GLU A 80 -2.41 8.74 -0.17
CA GLU A 80 -2.15 9.26 -1.52
C GLU A 80 -3.42 9.55 -2.33
N GLY A 81 -4.57 9.58 -1.66
CA GLY A 81 -5.89 9.86 -2.22
C GLY A 81 -6.72 8.61 -2.50
N ASP A 82 -7.93 8.83 -2.96
CA ASP A 82 -8.99 7.84 -3.05
C ASP A 82 -9.10 7.24 -4.46
N LEU A 83 -8.63 6.00 -4.61
CA LEU A 83 -8.59 5.29 -5.90
C LEU A 83 -9.97 4.84 -6.42
N SER A 84 -11.01 4.79 -5.57
CA SER A 84 -12.37 4.49 -5.99
C SER A 84 -13.27 5.72 -6.07
N SER A 85 -12.74 6.93 -5.92
CA SER A 85 -13.51 8.17 -5.95
C SER A 85 -14.35 8.31 -7.21
N SER A 86 -15.64 8.70 -7.04
CA SER A 86 -16.53 9.08 -8.14
C SER A 86 -16.18 10.46 -8.74
N ASN A 87 -15.39 11.28 -8.03
CA ASN A 87 -14.80 12.46 -8.62
C ASN A 87 -13.59 12.03 -9.47
N GLU A 88 -13.73 12.15 -10.80
CA GLU A 88 -12.71 11.69 -11.74
C GLU A 88 -11.38 12.44 -11.59
N GLU A 89 -11.40 13.74 -11.39
CA GLU A 89 -10.19 14.56 -11.20
C GLU A 89 -9.42 14.12 -9.97
N SER A 90 -10.12 13.95 -8.84
CA SER A 90 -9.52 13.45 -7.60
C SER A 90 -8.95 12.05 -7.77
N ARG A 91 -9.67 11.16 -8.46
CA ARG A 91 -9.22 9.79 -8.73
C ARG A 91 -7.98 9.76 -9.63
N LEU A 92 -7.94 10.57 -10.68
CA LEU A 92 -6.76 10.68 -11.55
C LEU A 92 -5.55 11.25 -10.80
N THR A 93 -5.74 12.25 -9.94
CA THR A 93 -4.69 12.77 -9.07
C THR A 93 -4.14 11.69 -8.13
N SER A 94 -5.03 10.89 -7.55
CA SER A 94 -4.65 9.75 -6.70
C SER A 94 -3.81 8.72 -7.49
N ILE A 95 -4.19 8.41 -8.73
CA ILE A 95 -3.43 7.51 -9.61
C ILE A 95 -2.02 8.06 -9.85
N GLU A 96 -1.86 9.35 -10.17
CA GLU A 96 -0.54 9.95 -10.38
C GLU A 96 0.32 9.91 -9.12
N ASN A 97 -0.26 10.16 -7.95
CA ASN A 97 0.46 10.02 -6.68
C ASN A 97 0.95 8.59 -6.45
N HIS A 98 0.10 7.59 -6.70
CA HIS A 98 0.48 6.18 -6.55
C HIS A 98 1.58 5.74 -7.52
N LYS A 99 1.62 6.29 -8.74
CA LYS A 99 2.70 6.01 -9.71
C LYS A 99 4.08 6.40 -9.18
N LEU A 100 4.19 7.47 -8.41
CA LEU A 100 5.47 7.87 -7.79
C LEU A 100 5.99 6.77 -6.85
N TRP A 101 5.10 6.18 -6.06
CA TRP A 101 5.44 5.10 -5.14
C TRP A 101 5.70 3.75 -5.84
N ILE A 102 5.01 3.46 -6.94
CA ILE A 102 5.31 2.30 -7.79
C ILE A 102 6.73 2.42 -8.35
N LYS A 103 7.11 3.61 -8.84
CA LYS A 103 8.48 3.87 -9.28
C LYS A 103 9.49 3.72 -8.14
N ALA A 104 9.17 4.22 -6.95
CA ALA A 104 10.00 4.06 -5.75
C ALA A 104 10.18 2.57 -5.40
N ALA A 105 9.12 1.77 -5.43
CA ALA A 105 9.20 0.33 -5.19
C ALA A 105 10.13 -0.38 -6.19
N HIS A 106 10.05 -0.03 -7.47
CA HIS A 106 10.97 -0.53 -8.49
C HIS A 106 12.44 -0.17 -8.15
N ASP A 107 12.71 1.10 -7.84
CA ASP A 107 14.06 1.59 -7.53
C ASP A 107 14.61 1.00 -6.23
N MET A 108 13.74 0.59 -5.31
CA MET A 108 14.07 -0.15 -4.09
C MET A 108 14.15 -1.67 -4.29
N LYS A 109 13.89 -2.18 -5.49
CA LYS A 109 13.85 -3.60 -5.83
C LYS A 109 12.79 -4.39 -5.02
N CYS A 110 11.72 -3.72 -4.63
CA CYS A 110 10.55 -4.40 -4.09
C CYS A 110 9.87 -5.26 -5.16
N SER A 111 9.12 -6.26 -4.74
CA SER A 111 8.29 -7.09 -5.65
C SER A 111 6.90 -6.52 -5.89
N SER A 112 6.42 -5.70 -4.97
CA SER A 112 5.02 -5.26 -4.96
C SER A 112 4.84 -3.90 -4.31
N VAL A 113 3.70 -3.27 -4.61
CA VAL A 113 3.12 -2.20 -3.79
C VAL A 113 1.76 -2.64 -3.27
N ARG A 114 1.42 -2.30 -2.03
CA ARG A 114 0.07 -2.45 -1.50
C ARG A 114 -0.63 -1.10 -1.53
N LEU A 115 -1.87 -1.11 -1.98
CA LEU A 115 -2.74 0.06 -1.99
C LEU A 115 -4.11 -0.25 -1.38
N ASN A 116 -4.84 0.81 -1.02
CA ASN A 116 -6.20 0.76 -0.52
C ASN A 116 -7.18 1.32 -1.57
N LEU A 117 -8.38 0.75 -1.65
CA LEU A 117 -9.43 1.22 -2.55
C LEU A 117 -10.50 2.02 -1.79
N TYR A 118 -10.07 3.19 -1.27
CA TYR A 118 -10.99 4.12 -0.60
C TYR A 118 -11.66 5.08 -1.57
N GLY A 119 -12.74 5.74 -1.11
CA GLY A 119 -13.43 6.85 -1.77
C GLY A 119 -14.93 6.63 -1.87
N GLU A 120 -15.37 5.78 -2.78
CA GLU A 120 -16.81 5.55 -3.05
C GLU A 120 -17.42 4.59 -2.01
N LYS A 121 -18.72 4.80 -1.71
CA LYS A 121 -19.48 3.97 -0.77
C LYS A 121 -20.55 3.12 -1.47
N ASP A 122 -21.01 3.54 -2.65
CA ASP A 122 -21.91 2.76 -3.49
C ASP A 122 -21.15 1.59 -4.10
N PRO A 123 -21.57 0.34 -3.88
CA PRO A 123 -20.79 -0.83 -4.30
C PRO A 123 -20.58 -0.92 -5.83
N GLU A 124 -21.57 -0.55 -6.64
CA GLU A 124 -21.45 -0.65 -8.10
C GLU A 124 -20.43 0.37 -8.63
N LYS A 125 -20.54 1.61 -8.18
CA LYS A 125 -19.60 2.68 -8.54
C LYS A 125 -18.20 2.40 -7.99
N TRP A 126 -18.12 1.85 -6.78
CA TRP A 126 -16.84 1.46 -6.17
C TRP A 126 -16.14 0.42 -7.03
N ILE A 127 -16.83 -0.63 -7.48
CA ILE A 127 -16.28 -1.66 -8.37
C ILE A 127 -15.80 -1.02 -9.67
N GLU A 128 -16.66 -0.23 -10.35
CA GLU A 128 -16.33 0.40 -11.63
C GLU A 128 -15.09 1.28 -11.53
N ASN A 129 -15.02 2.17 -10.54
CA ASN A 129 -13.91 3.10 -10.36
C ASN A 129 -12.63 2.36 -9.92
N SER A 130 -12.75 1.35 -9.06
CA SER A 130 -11.63 0.52 -8.64
C SER A 130 -11.01 -0.24 -9.82
N ILE A 131 -11.82 -0.82 -10.69
CA ILE A 131 -11.36 -1.50 -11.92
C ILE A 131 -10.53 -0.54 -12.78
N LYS A 132 -11.02 0.68 -13.03
CA LYS A 132 -10.31 1.68 -13.82
C LYS A 132 -8.95 2.05 -13.23
N SER A 133 -8.92 2.28 -11.91
CA SER A 133 -7.70 2.65 -11.20
C SER A 133 -6.69 1.50 -11.15
N LEU A 134 -7.15 0.28 -10.82
CA LEU A 134 -6.30 -0.91 -10.78
C LEU A 134 -5.72 -1.23 -12.16
N ALA A 135 -6.53 -1.18 -13.23
CA ALA A 135 -6.04 -1.41 -14.58
C ALA A 135 -4.94 -0.40 -14.96
N THR A 136 -5.17 0.89 -14.70
CA THR A 136 -4.20 1.96 -15.01
C THR A 136 -2.90 1.80 -14.22
N LEU A 137 -2.98 1.53 -12.92
CA LEU A 137 -1.79 1.35 -12.07
C LEU A 137 -1.03 0.07 -12.42
N SER A 138 -1.74 -1.02 -12.71
CA SER A 138 -1.12 -2.29 -13.12
C SER A 138 -0.41 -2.18 -14.48
N ASP A 139 -0.99 -1.45 -15.45
CA ASP A 139 -0.33 -1.20 -16.73
C ASP A 139 0.95 -0.37 -16.56
N TYR A 140 0.93 0.62 -15.65
CA TYR A 140 2.12 1.39 -15.32
C TYR A 140 3.19 0.54 -14.60
N ALA A 141 2.77 -0.36 -13.72
CA ALA A 141 3.64 -1.18 -12.89
C ALA A 141 4.27 -2.37 -13.66
N ALA A 142 3.58 -2.90 -14.68
CA ALA A 142 4.01 -4.10 -15.42
C ALA A 142 5.43 -3.98 -16.00
N PRO A 143 5.80 -2.92 -16.76
CA PRO A 143 7.15 -2.77 -17.32
C PRO A 143 8.22 -2.56 -16.22
N LEU A 144 7.80 -2.21 -15.00
CA LEU A 144 8.68 -2.05 -13.84
C LEU A 144 8.83 -3.36 -13.03
N ASN A 145 8.17 -4.44 -13.44
CA ASN A 145 8.10 -5.72 -12.73
C ASN A 145 7.58 -5.58 -11.29
N ILE A 146 6.59 -4.70 -11.08
CA ILE A 146 5.93 -4.49 -9.79
C ILE A 146 4.52 -5.05 -9.84
N ASN A 147 4.16 -5.83 -8.81
CA ASN A 147 2.78 -6.24 -8.58
C ASN A 147 2.01 -5.15 -7.81
N VAL A 148 0.77 -4.95 -8.21
CA VAL A 148 -0.18 -4.06 -7.53
C VAL A 148 -1.11 -4.93 -6.71
N ILE A 149 -1.00 -4.90 -5.38
CA ILE A 149 -1.81 -5.74 -4.50
C ILE A 149 -2.71 -4.90 -3.60
N VAL A 150 -3.91 -5.38 -3.37
CA VAL A 150 -4.95 -4.68 -2.59
C VAL A 150 -5.16 -5.38 -1.26
N GLU A 151 -5.12 -4.62 -0.17
CA GLU A 151 -5.47 -5.09 1.16
C GLU A 151 -6.97 -5.00 1.42
N ASN A 152 -7.54 -6.00 2.08
CA ASN A 152 -8.85 -5.90 2.70
C ASN A 152 -8.73 -5.07 3.99
N HIS A 153 -8.91 -3.76 3.90
CA HIS A 153 -8.63 -2.80 4.97
C HIS A 153 -9.90 -2.18 5.57
N GLY A 154 -10.85 -3.03 5.96
CA GLY A 154 -12.17 -2.62 6.48
C GLY A 154 -13.15 -2.17 5.40
N ARG A 155 -14.33 -1.75 5.78
CA ARG A 155 -15.38 -1.24 4.89
C ARG A 155 -15.69 -2.20 3.74
N ILE A 156 -15.93 -1.64 2.55
CA ILE A 156 -16.27 -2.39 1.34
C ILE A 156 -15.15 -3.36 0.90
N THR A 157 -13.87 -3.06 1.19
CA THR A 157 -12.75 -3.93 0.85
C THR A 157 -12.70 -5.22 1.69
N SER A 158 -13.36 -5.26 2.84
CA SER A 158 -13.52 -6.49 3.63
C SER A 158 -14.67 -7.39 3.14
N ASN A 159 -15.45 -6.93 2.15
CA ASN A 159 -16.38 -7.76 1.42
C ASN A 159 -15.63 -8.46 0.28
N VAL A 160 -15.17 -9.69 0.52
CA VAL A 160 -14.34 -10.45 -0.43
C VAL A 160 -14.97 -10.60 -1.82
N PRO A 161 -16.27 -10.93 -1.98
CA PRO A 161 -16.91 -10.95 -3.30
C PRO A 161 -16.77 -9.65 -4.09
N LEU A 162 -16.95 -8.49 -3.46
CA LEU A 162 -16.82 -7.19 -4.12
C LEU A 162 -15.35 -6.89 -4.45
N LEU A 163 -14.44 -7.16 -3.52
CA LEU A 163 -13.00 -6.98 -3.73
C LEU A 163 -12.51 -7.82 -4.91
N MET A 164 -12.92 -9.08 -4.98
CA MET A 164 -12.53 -9.98 -6.08
C MET A 164 -13.16 -9.58 -7.42
N GLN A 165 -14.35 -8.96 -7.43
CA GLN A 165 -14.91 -8.37 -8.65
C GLN A 165 -14.05 -7.22 -9.17
N ALA A 166 -13.59 -6.33 -8.30
CA ALA A 166 -12.70 -5.22 -8.68
C ALA A 166 -11.36 -5.73 -9.22
N ILE A 167 -10.72 -6.67 -8.52
CA ILE A 167 -9.42 -7.24 -8.93
C ILE A 167 -9.54 -7.99 -10.25
N ASN A 168 -10.48 -8.92 -10.37
CA ASN A 168 -10.67 -9.71 -11.59
C ASN A 168 -11.10 -8.83 -12.77
N GLY A 169 -11.92 -7.81 -12.50
CA GLY A 169 -12.38 -6.84 -13.50
C GLY A 169 -11.24 -6.01 -14.11
N SER A 170 -10.14 -5.81 -13.40
CA SER A 170 -8.96 -5.14 -13.93
C SER A 170 -8.30 -5.90 -15.08
N GLN A 171 -8.47 -7.24 -15.15
CA GLN A 171 -7.90 -8.14 -16.16
C GLN A 171 -6.36 -8.03 -16.26
N LYS A 172 -5.69 -7.77 -15.15
CA LYS A 172 -4.22 -7.61 -15.09
C LYS A 172 -3.58 -8.75 -14.30
N SER A 173 -2.59 -9.41 -14.91
CA SER A 173 -1.88 -10.54 -14.29
C SER A 173 -0.99 -10.14 -13.11
N ASN A 174 -0.58 -8.87 -13.03
CA ASN A 174 0.19 -8.30 -11.93
C ASN A 174 -0.69 -7.56 -10.91
N CYS A 175 -2.02 -7.76 -10.93
CA CYS A 175 -2.96 -7.27 -9.93
C CYS A 175 -3.41 -8.43 -9.04
N GLY A 176 -3.37 -8.23 -7.72
CA GLY A 176 -3.69 -9.29 -6.76
C GLY A 176 -4.14 -8.77 -5.40
N THR A 177 -4.12 -9.64 -4.40
CA THR A 177 -4.54 -9.33 -3.02
C THR A 177 -3.38 -9.44 -2.04
N LEU A 178 -3.49 -8.66 -0.95
CA LEU A 178 -2.76 -8.86 0.29
C LEU A 178 -3.81 -9.11 1.38
N PRO A 179 -4.16 -10.36 1.68
CA PRO A 179 -5.19 -10.65 2.68
C PRO A 179 -4.66 -10.39 4.09
N ASP A 180 -5.28 -9.44 4.78
CA ASP A 180 -5.08 -9.22 6.20
C ASP A 180 -6.17 -9.98 6.97
N PHE A 181 -5.76 -11.01 7.72
CA PHE A 181 -6.69 -11.87 8.46
C PHE A 181 -7.39 -11.11 9.59
N GLY A 182 -6.73 -10.11 10.22
CA GLY A 182 -7.32 -9.29 11.27
C GLY A 182 -8.43 -8.38 10.76
N ASN A 183 -8.30 -7.85 9.56
CA ASN A 183 -9.25 -6.91 8.98
C ASN A 183 -10.59 -7.54 8.54
N PHE A 184 -10.67 -8.86 8.43
CA PHE A 184 -11.95 -9.54 8.19
C PHE A 184 -12.89 -9.46 9.39
N CYS A 185 -12.36 -9.23 10.60
CA CYS A 185 -13.13 -9.06 11.82
C CYS A 185 -13.64 -7.62 12.02
N LEU A 186 -13.16 -6.66 11.24
CA LEU A 186 -13.58 -5.27 11.29
C LEU A 186 -14.85 -5.09 10.45
N ALA A 187 -16.00 -5.60 10.94
CA ALA A 187 -17.30 -5.35 10.35
C ALA A 187 -17.73 -3.89 10.62
N GLU A 188 -17.85 -3.07 9.60
CA GLU A 188 -18.69 -1.88 9.66
C GLU A 188 -20.14 -2.27 9.31
N GLU A 189 -21.13 -1.58 9.91
CA GLU A 189 -22.55 -1.80 9.59
C GLU A 189 -22.78 -1.68 8.06
N GLY A 190 -23.36 -2.72 7.49
CA GLY A 190 -23.68 -2.82 6.06
C GLY A 190 -22.69 -3.60 5.20
N TYR A 191 -21.49 -3.87 5.66
CA TYR A 191 -20.47 -4.60 4.87
C TYR A 191 -20.04 -5.92 5.49
N GLY A 192 -20.73 -6.42 6.47
CA GLY A 192 -20.53 -7.58 7.31
C GLY A 192 -19.38 -8.52 6.91
N SER A 193 -18.59 -8.92 7.88
CA SER A 193 -17.59 -9.97 7.71
C SER A 193 -18.26 -11.24 7.13
N ILE A 194 -17.67 -11.84 6.10
CA ILE A 194 -18.08 -13.17 5.62
C ILE A 194 -17.82 -14.25 6.68
N PHE A 195 -17.04 -13.95 7.70
CA PHE A 195 -16.74 -14.81 8.84
C PHE A 195 -17.61 -14.44 10.06
N ASN A 196 -18.94 -14.37 9.89
CA ASN A 196 -19.87 -14.19 10.98
C ASN A 196 -19.57 -15.21 12.10
N GLY A 197 -18.96 -14.74 13.20
CA GLY A 197 -18.66 -15.53 14.38
C GLY A 197 -17.28 -16.18 14.46
N ALA A 198 -16.34 -15.80 13.60
CA ALA A 198 -14.96 -16.37 13.59
C ALA A 198 -13.90 -15.47 14.24
N CYS A 199 -14.30 -14.42 14.97
CA CYS A 199 -13.38 -13.55 15.74
C CYS A 199 -13.53 -13.77 17.24
#